data_1d0a02c3a3b8919517bae2f2e911ce59
#
_entry.id   1d0a02c3a3b8919517bae2f2e911ce59
#
_cell.length_a   1.000
_cell.length_b   1.000
_cell.length_c   1.000
_cell.angle_alpha   90.00
_cell.angle_beta   90.00
_cell.angle_gamma   90.00
#
_symmetry.space_group_name_H-M   'P 1'
#
loop_
_entity.id
_entity.type
_entity.pdbx_description
1 polymer ?
#
loop_
_entity_poly.entity_id
_entity_poly.type
_entity_poly.pdbx_seq_one_letter_code
_entity_poly.pdbx_strand_id
1 'polypeptide(L)'
;MTDSLFPRLVLAKGREKSLLRRHPWIFSGGVARMEGKARSGETIDIVDHQGKWLARGAYSPSSQIRARVWTFDRNEAIDSAFFERRLQQAQTWRAWLAERDGLDSYRLIAGESDGLPGVTIDRFGNFFVLQLLSAGAEYQRAAIISALQKLFPDCAIYDRSDVAVRKKEGLELAQGPVVGELPPALLPITEHGMKLLVDIQGGHKTGYYLDQRDSRLATRRYVADKRVLNCFSYTGGFAVSALMGGCRQVTSVDTSQEALDVARQNVEINGLDLSKAEFVRDDVFKLLRKYRDQGEKFDVIVMDPPKFVENKSQLMGACRGYKDINMLAIQLLNPGGVLLTFSCSGLMTTDLFQKIIADAAIDAGRDVQFIEQFRQAADHPVIATYPEGLYLKGFACRVM
;
A
#
# COMPACT_ATOMS: atom_id res chain seq x y z
N MET A 1 -12.37 -29.92 31.74
CA MET A 1 -12.65 -29.33 30.45
C MET A 1 -13.22 -27.95 30.74
N THR A 2 -12.42 -26.88 30.66
CA THR A 2 -12.93 -25.52 30.83
C THR A 2 -13.73 -25.21 29.57
N ASP A 3 -15.06 -25.07 29.72
CA ASP A 3 -15.96 -24.63 28.65
C ASP A 3 -15.40 -23.33 28.05
N SER A 4 -15.02 -23.39 26.76
CA SER A 4 -14.62 -22.20 26.02
C SER A 4 -15.87 -21.32 25.89
N LEU A 5 -15.76 -20.05 26.26
CA LEU A 5 -16.82 -19.04 26.07
C LEU A 5 -17.10 -18.77 24.59
N PHE A 6 -16.24 -19.24 23.67
CA PHE A 6 -16.30 -18.95 22.24
C PHE A 6 -16.56 -20.24 21.42
N PRO A 7 -17.28 -20.13 20.29
CA PRO A 7 -17.32 -21.18 19.28
C PRO A 7 -15.92 -21.57 18.82
N ARG A 8 -15.69 -22.82 18.44
CA ARG A 8 -14.38 -23.33 18.09
C ARG A 8 -14.27 -23.69 16.62
N LEU A 9 -13.28 -23.17 15.93
CA LEU A 9 -12.89 -23.57 14.58
C LEU A 9 -11.82 -24.66 14.70
N VAL A 10 -12.18 -25.88 14.35
CA VAL A 10 -11.28 -27.03 14.42
C VAL A 10 -10.53 -27.20 13.11
N LEU A 11 -9.19 -27.20 13.16
CA LEU A 11 -8.36 -27.42 11.99
C LEU A 11 -8.28 -28.90 11.62
N ALA A 12 -8.17 -29.18 10.33
CA ALA A 12 -7.86 -30.51 9.85
C ALA A 12 -6.43 -30.93 10.28
N LYS A 13 -6.23 -32.23 10.48
CA LYS A 13 -4.93 -32.79 10.89
C LYS A 13 -3.80 -32.34 9.95
N GLY A 14 -2.73 -31.78 10.51
CA GLY A 14 -1.56 -31.28 9.78
C GLY A 14 -1.73 -29.90 9.14
N ARG A 15 -2.88 -29.23 9.35
CA ARG A 15 -3.15 -27.85 8.85
C ARG A 15 -2.81 -26.75 9.86
N GLU A 16 -2.37 -27.09 11.05
CA GLU A 16 -1.95 -26.18 12.12
C GLU A 16 -0.56 -25.55 11.88
N LYS A 17 0.22 -26.03 10.93
CA LYS A 17 1.64 -25.64 10.75
C LYS A 17 1.86 -24.14 10.53
N SER A 18 1.01 -23.48 9.72
CA SER A 18 1.10 -22.03 9.48
C SER A 18 0.78 -21.25 10.76
N LEU A 19 -0.22 -21.69 11.50
CA LEU A 19 -0.64 -21.06 12.74
C LEU A 19 0.42 -21.24 13.85
N LEU A 20 1.07 -22.38 13.95
CA LEU A 20 2.21 -22.62 14.84
C LEU A 20 3.41 -21.72 14.53
N ARG A 21 3.52 -21.23 13.29
CA ARG A 21 4.48 -20.22 12.84
C ARG A 21 3.93 -18.79 13.00
N ARG A 22 2.81 -18.63 13.68
CA ARG A 22 2.12 -17.35 13.92
C ARG A 22 1.65 -16.62 12.67
N HIS A 23 1.40 -17.34 11.56
CA HIS A 23 0.74 -16.75 10.40
C HIS A 23 -0.71 -16.40 10.75
N PRO A 24 -1.21 -15.18 10.46
CA PRO A 24 -2.50 -14.73 10.98
C PRO A 24 -3.72 -15.25 10.21
N TRP A 25 -3.53 -15.95 9.07
CA TRP A 25 -4.64 -16.41 8.24
C TRP A 25 -4.89 -17.91 8.32
N ILE A 26 -6.16 -18.27 8.44
CA ILE A 26 -6.65 -19.64 8.30
C ILE A 26 -7.51 -19.74 7.06
N PHE A 27 -7.03 -20.51 6.07
CA PHE A 27 -7.75 -20.72 4.82
C PHE A 27 -8.83 -21.79 4.99
N SER A 28 -9.92 -21.67 4.20
CA SER A 28 -11.08 -22.58 4.23
C SER A 28 -10.69 -24.04 4.05
N GLY A 29 -9.72 -24.34 3.19
CA GLY A 29 -9.19 -25.70 2.97
C GLY A 29 -8.40 -26.30 4.14
N GLY A 30 -8.12 -25.51 5.19
CA GLY A 30 -7.48 -25.96 6.43
C GLY A 30 -8.46 -26.29 7.56
N VAL A 31 -9.75 -26.04 7.38
CA VAL A 31 -10.80 -26.18 8.39
C VAL A 31 -11.47 -27.55 8.26
N ALA A 32 -11.56 -28.30 9.36
CA ALA A 32 -12.29 -29.56 9.41
C ALA A 32 -13.78 -29.32 9.73
N ARG A 33 -14.08 -28.54 10.77
CA ARG A 33 -15.44 -28.26 11.23
C ARG A 33 -15.50 -27.03 12.14
N MET A 34 -16.71 -26.52 12.33
CA MET A 34 -17.05 -25.55 13.36
C MET A 34 -17.77 -26.27 14.51
N GLU A 35 -17.39 -26.01 15.74
CA GLU A 35 -18.08 -26.46 16.96
C GLU A 35 -18.74 -25.22 17.61
N GLY A 36 -20.05 -25.29 17.78
CA GLY A 36 -20.87 -24.13 18.16
C GLY A 36 -21.32 -23.33 16.95
N LYS A 37 -22.02 -22.20 17.21
CA LYS A 37 -22.50 -21.27 16.16
C LYS A 37 -21.79 -19.95 16.28
N ALA A 38 -21.27 -19.44 15.17
CA ALA A 38 -20.68 -18.13 15.07
C ALA A 38 -21.26 -17.38 13.86
N ARG A 39 -21.60 -16.11 14.05
CA ARG A 39 -21.97 -15.18 12.98
C ARG A 39 -20.73 -14.60 12.31
N SER A 40 -20.90 -14.01 11.15
CA SER A 40 -19.83 -13.31 10.45
C SER A 40 -19.18 -12.23 11.34
N GLY A 41 -17.87 -12.26 11.45
CA GLY A 41 -17.09 -11.32 12.26
C GLY A 41 -16.94 -11.66 13.73
N GLU A 42 -17.75 -12.58 14.27
CA GLU A 42 -17.65 -12.95 15.69
C GLU A 42 -16.29 -13.58 16.04
N THR A 43 -15.90 -13.34 17.29
CA THR A 43 -14.69 -13.93 17.86
C THR A 43 -14.88 -15.42 18.10
N ILE A 44 -13.92 -16.21 17.69
CA ILE A 44 -13.87 -17.67 17.84
C ILE A 44 -12.52 -18.12 18.36
N ASP A 45 -12.47 -19.24 19.07
CA ASP A 45 -11.25 -19.96 19.37
C ASP A 45 -10.86 -20.89 18.21
N ILE A 46 -9.59 -20.98 17.91
CA ILE A 46 -9.03 -21.83 16.87
C ILE A 46 -8.25 -22.95 17.56
N VAL A 47 -8.60 -24.19 17.24
CA VAL A 47 -8.03 -25.37 17.87
C VAL A 47 -7.51 -26.37 16.81
N ASP A 48 -6.56 -27.19 17.17
CA ASP A 48 -6.13 -28.30 16.32
C ASP A 48 -7.15 -29.45 16.30
N HIS A 49 -6.88 -30.51 15.55
CA HIS A 49 -7.73 -31.67 15.40
C HIS A 49 -7.95 -32.46 16.72
N GLN A 50 -7.12 -32.24 17.73
CA GLN A 50 -7.22 -32.85 19.07
C GLN A 50 -7.92 -31.94 20.09
N GLY A 51 -8.31 -30.72 19.68
CA GLY A 51 -8.95 -29.73 20.54
C GLY A 51 -7.98 -28.85 21.35
N LYS A 52 -6.65 -28.94 21.09
CA LYS A 52 -5.68 -28.05 21.70
C LYS A 52 -5.87 -26.63 21.17
N TRP A 53 -5.98 -25.65 22.05
CA TRP A 53 -6.08 -24.23 21.68
C TRP A 53 -4.80 -23.74 20.99
N LEU A 54 -4.96 -22.96 19.90
CA LEU A 54 -3.87 -22.43 19.11
C LEU A 54 -3.89 -20.90 19.01
N ALA A 55 -5.08 -20.30 18.86
CA ALA A 55 -5.24 -18.87 18.68
C ALA A 55 -6.68 -18.45 18.92
N ARG A 56 -6.93 -17.14 18.98
CA ARG A 56 -8.26 -16.53 18.93
C ARG A 56 -8.34 -15.56 17.75
N GLY A 57 -9.45 -15.55 17.03
CA GLY A 57 -9.59 -14.74 15.83
C GLY A 57 -11.03 -14.46 15.47
N ALA A 58 -11.26 -13.79 14.35
CA ALA A 58 -12.57 -13.48 13.81
C ALA A 58 -12.97 -14.46 12.70
N TYR A 59 -14.22 -14.85 12.68
CA TYR A 59 -14.79 -15.77 11.70
C TYR A 59 -15.30 -15.07 10.44
N SER A 60 -14.92 -15.56 9.27
CA SER A 60 -15.34 -15.03 7.97
C SER A 60 -15.95 -16.15 7.11
N PRO A 61 -17.26 -16.44 7.23
CA PRO A 61 -17.90 -17.57 6.55
C PRO A 61 -17.89 -17.48 5.03
N SER A 62 -17.91 -16.27 4.47
CA SER A 62 -17.94 -16.02 3.02
C SER A 62 -16.55 -16.00 2.39
N SER A 63 -15.48 -15.82 3.19
CA SER A 63 -14.11 -15.64 2.71
C SER A 63 -13.37 -16.97 2.53
N GLN A 64 -12.43 -17.00 1.58
CA GLN A 64 -11.43 -18.07 1.52
C GLN A 64 -10.48 -18.03 2.71
N ILE A 65 -10.25 -16.85 3.30
CA ILE A 65 -9.58 -16.69 4.60
C ILE A 65 -10.66 -16.83 5.68
N ARG A 66 -10.88 -18.08 6.10
CA ARG A 66 -11.99 -18.49 6.99
C ARG A 66 -11.91 -17.87 8.38
N ALA A 67 -10.72 -17.60 8.86
CA ALA A 67 -10.52 -16.84 10.08
C ALA A 67 -9.22 -16.02 10.00
N ARG A 68 -9.23 -14.85 10.68
CA ARG A 68 -8.05 -14.01 10.90
C ARG A 68 -7.77 -13.90 12.39
N VAL A 69 -6.54 -14.11 12.77
CA VAL A 69 -6.10 -14.18 14.17
C VAL A 69 -5.97 -12.78 14.77
N TRP A 70 -6.66 -12.54 15.87
CA TRP A 70 -6.47 -11.37 16.73
C TRP A 70 -5.30 -11.55 17.68
N THR A 71 -5.22 -12.75 18.32
CA THR A 71 -4.19 -13.01 19.32
C THR A 71 -3.76 -14.49 19.37
N PHE A 72 -2.52 -14.70 19.73
CA PHE A 72 -1.94 -16.00 20.07
C PHE A 72 -1.78 -16.17 21.59
N ASP A 73 -2.32 -15.26 22.40
CA ASP A 73 -2.41 -15.37 23.85
C ASP A 73 -3.84 -15.75 24.25
N ARG A 74 -3.97 -16.91 24.90
CA ARG A 74 -5.27 -17.43 25.34
C ARG A 74 -5.94 -16.52 26.38
N ASN A 75 -5.16 -15.80 27.15
CA ASN A 75 -5.62 -14.94 28.23
C ASN A 75 -5.98 -13.52 27.76
N GLU A 76 -5.63 -13.16 26.51
CA GLU A 76 -5.96 -11.85 25.96
C GLU A 76 -7.43 -11.80 25.52
N ALA A 77 -8.21 -10.91 26.15
CA ALA A 77 -9.58 -10.62 25.74
C ALA A 77 -9.59 -9.75 24.48
N ILE A 78 -10.56 -9.99 23.58
CA ILE A 78 -10.81 -9.17 22.41
C ILE A 78 -11.95 -8.21 22.75
N ASP A 79 -11.60 -7.15 23.43
CA ASP A 79 -12.49 -6.09 23.92
C ASP A 79 -11.99 -4.70 23.50
N SER A 80 -12.63 -3.64 23.95
CA SER A 80 -12.24 -2.26 23.63
C SER A 80 -10.79 -1.97 24.03
N ALA A 81 -10.33 -2.51 25.19
CA ALA A 81 -8.97 -2.30 25.67
C ALA A 81 -7.93 -2.99 24.76
N PHE A 82 -8.28 -4.10 24.10
CA PHE A 82 -7.43 -4.73 23.09
C PHE A 82 -7.15 -3.77 21.93
N PHE A 83 -8.19 -3.15 21.36
CA PHE A 83 -8.03 -2.21 20.23
C PHE A 83 -7.28 -0.96 20.65
N GLU A 84 -7.53 -0.43 21.84
CA GLU A 84 -6.78 0.71 22.40
C GLU A 84 -5.28 0.40 22.49
N ARG A 85 -4.91 -0.76 23.04
CA ARG A 85 -3.50 -1.17 23.14
C ARG A 85 -2.83 -1.30 21.76
N ARG A 86 -3.51 -1.93 20.77
CA ARG A 86 -2.95 -2.11 19.42
C ARG A 86 -2.74 -0.76 18.73
N LEU A 87 -3.71 0.14 18.82
CA LEU A 87 -3.60 1.50 18.27
C LEU A 87 -2.48 2.29 18.96
N GLN A 88 -2.38 2.23 20.28
CA GLN A 88 -1.33 2.91 21.03
C GLN A 88 0.07 2.40 20.68
N GLN A 89 0.24 1.09 20.54
CA GLN A 89 1.52 0.49 20.12
C GLN A 89 1.92 0.96 18.74
N ALA A 90 0.99 0.94 17.79
CA ALA A 90 1.22 1.41 16.43
C ALA A 90 1.56 2.90 16.39
N GLN A 91 0.81 3.74 17.13
CA GLN A 91 1.04 5.18 17.22
C GLN A 91 2.42 5.50 17.81
N THR A 92 2.88 4.80 18.82
CA THR A 92 4.20 5.04 19.41
C THR A 92 5.32 4.96 18.38
N TRP A 93 5.29 3.95 17.51
CA TRP A 93 6.25 3.80 16.43
C TRP A 93 6.10 4.89 15.36
N ARG A 94 4.85 5.18 14.93
CA ARG A 94 4.57 6.19 13.88
C ARG A 94 4.88 7.61 14.36
N ALA A 95 4.65 7.92 15.63
CA ALA A 95 5.02 9.22 16.20
C ALA A 95 6.53 9.48 16.10
N TRP A 96 7.34 8.47 16.44
CA TRP A 96 8.79 8.56 16.29
C TRP A 96 9.21 8.75 14.82
N LEU A 97 8.60 8.00 13.88
CA LEU A 97 8.86 8.19 12.45
C LEU A 97 8.48 9.59 11.97
N ALA A 98 7.29 10.05 12.36
CA ALA A 98 6.76 11.34 11.96
C ALA A 98 7.64 12.50 12.45
N GLU A 99 8.10 12.45 13.69
CA GLU A 99 9.03 13.43 14.27
C GLU A 99 10.37 13.42 13.52
N ARG A 100 10.95 12.22 13.31
CA ARG A 100 12.24 12.06 12.62
C ARG A 100 12.22 12.62 11.20
N ASP A 101 11.14 12.36 10.47
CA ASP A 101 11.06 12.59 9.02
C ASP A 101 10.23 13.84 8.66
N GLY A 102 9.73 14.58 9.66
CA GLY A 102 8.91 15.79 9.47
C GLY A 102 7.60 15.50 8.75
N LEU A 103 6.84 14.49 9.21
CA LEU A 103 5.61 14.02 8.58
C LEU A 103 4.40 14.41 9.42
N ASP A 104 3.34 14.87 8.78
CA ASP A 104 2.00 15.00 9.36
C ASP A 104 1.05 13.90 8.90
N SER A 105 1.48 13.06 7.96
CA SER A 105 0.66 12.04 7.31
C SER A 105 1.41 10.73 7.18
N TYR A 106 0.74 9.63 7.59
CA TYR A 106 1.34 8.29 7.60
C TYR A 106 0.27 7.20 7.76
N ARG A 107 0.63 5.96 7.42
CA ARG A 107 -0.18 4.78 7.77
C ARG A 107 -0.08 4.52 9.26
N LEU A 108 -1.19 4.69 9.99
CA LEU A 108 -1.25 4.39 11.42
C LEU A 108 -1.40 2.89 11.66
N ILE A 109 -2.26 2.21 10.90
CA ILE A 109 -2.50 0.75 11.03
C ILE A 109 -2.33 0.07 9.67
N ALA A 110 -1.41 -0.88 9.62
CA ALA A 110 -1.11 -1.73 8.47
C ALA A 110 -1.62 -3.18 8.68
N GLY A 111 -2.88 -3.33 9.02
CA GLY A 111 -3.57 -4.62 9.10
C GLY A 111 -2.91 -5.64 9.99
N GLU A 112 -2.63 -6.79 9.40
CA GLU A 112 -2.01 -7.96 10.03
C GLU A 112 -0.67 -7.63 10.69
N SER A 113 0.08 -6.71 10.10
CA SER A 113 1.41 -6.33 10.62
C SER A 113 1.35 -5.56 11.93
N ASP A 114 0.24 -4.90 12.24
CA ASP A 114 -0.01 -4.22 13.51
C ASP A 114 -0.96 -5.02 14.42
N GLY A 115 -1.23 -6.30 14.09
CA GLY A 115 -2.09 -7.18 14.87
C GLY A 115 -3.58 -6.83 14.82
N LEU A 116 -4.01 -6.08 13.79
CA LEU A 116 -5.40 -5.73 13.50
C LEU A 116 -5.79 -6.18 12.09
N PRO A 117 -5.94 -7.49 11.84
CA PRO A 117 -6.18 -8.06 10.53
C PRO A 117 -7.38 -7.45 9.81
N GLY A 118 -7.14 -6.97 8.59
CA GLY A 118 -8.16 -6.35 7.76
C GLY A 118 -8.53 -4.93 8.17
N VAL A 119 -7.79 -4.29 9.06
CA VAL A 119 -7.93 -2.86 9.41
C VAL A 119 -6.82 -2.06 8.76
N THR A 120 -7.17 -1.04 8.00
CA THR A 120 -6.23 -0.04 7.52
C THR A 120 -6.67 1.32 8.05
N ILE A 121 -5.73 2.07 8.62
CA ILE A 121 -5.98 3.44 9.06
C ILE A 121 -4.82 4.30 8.56
N ASP A 122 -5.11 5.29 7.72
CA ASP A 122 -4.18 6.31 7.28
C ASP A 122 -4.51 7.63 7.97
N ARG A 123 -3.51 8.31 8.48
CA ARG A 123 -3.61 9.65 9.04
C ARG A 123 -3.16 10.67 8.01
N PHE A 124 -3.96 11.72 7.83
CA PHE A 124 -3.66 12.91 7.03
C PHE A 124 -3.95 14.14 7.89
N GLY A 125 -2.92 14.66 8.59
CA GLY A 125 -3.11 15.71 9.59
C GLY A 125 -4.04 15.25 10.73
N ASN A 126 -5.21 15.88 10.85
CA ASN A 126 -6.26 15.51 11.81
C ASN A 126 -7.35 14.59 11.22
N PHE A 127 -7.27 14.27 9.93
CA PHE A 127 -8.17 13.32 9.27
C PHE A 127 -7.61 11.91 9.30
N PHE A 128 -8.46 10.96 9.67
CA PHE A 128 -8.14 9.54 9.66
C PHE A 128 -9.03 8.82 8.65
N VAL A 129 -8.41 8.16 7.70
CA VAL A 129 -9.13 7.38 6.69
C VAL A 129 -9.11 5.92 7.10
N LEU A 130 -10.31 5.39 7.36
CA LEU A 130 -10.53 4.03 7.85
C LEU A 130 -10.93 3.13 6.69
N GLN A 131 -10.33 1.94 6.63
CA GLN A 131 -10.83 0.82 5.80
C GLN A 131 -10.97 -0.42 6.66
N LEU A 132 -12.16 -1.00 6.71
CA LEU A 132 -12.47 -2.26 7.39
C LEU A 132 -12.71 -3.34 6.32
N LEU A 133 -11.70 -4.16 6.08
CA LEU A 133 -11.61 -5.04 4.91
C LEU A 133 -11.91 -6.51 5.21
N SER A 134 -12.23 -6.84 6.47
CA SER A 134 -12.58 -8.20 6.88
C SER A 134 -13.84 -8.22 7.74
N ALA A 135 -14.51 -9.36 7.80
CA ALA A 135 -15.71 -9.53 8.61
C ALA A 135 -15.46 -9.20 10.09
N GLY A 136 -14.30 -9.59 10.63
CA GLY A 136 -13.91 -9.29 12.00
C GLY A 136 -13.66 -7.80 12.24
N ALA A 137 -13.00 -7.12 11.31
CA ALA A 137 -12.78 -5.68 11.39
C ALA A 137 -14.12 -4.92 11.37
N GLU A 138 -15.04 -5.30 10.48
CA GLU A 138 -16.38 -4.70 10.42
C GLU A 138 -17.19 -4.95 11.69
N TYR A 139 -17.15 -6.17 12.22
CA TYR A 139 -17.85 -6.52 13.47
C TYR A 139 -17.36 -5.67 14.66
N GLN A 140 -16.08 -5.33 14.66
CA GLN A 140 -15.44 -4.52 15.71
C GLN A 140 -15.40 -3.02 15.37
N ARG A 141 -16.11 -2.57 14.34
CA ARG A 141 -16.14 -1.17 13.88
C ARG A 141 -16.27 -0.16 15.02
N ALA A 142 -17.25 -0.35 15.89
CA ALA A 142 -17.51 0.59 16.99
C ALA A 142 -16.35 0.66 17.99
N ALA A 143 -15.75 -0.48 18.33
CA ALA A 143 -14.61 -0.55 19.25
C ALA A 143 -13.35 0.10 18.65
N ILE A 144 -13.09 -0.11 17.35
CA ILE A 144 -11.96 0.49 16.63
C ILE A 144 -12.12 2.02 16.56
N ILE A 145 -13.31 2.51 16.19
CA ILE A 145 -13.60 3.95 16.13
C ILE A 145 -13.46 4.61 17.51
N SER A 146 -14.05 3.99 18.54
CA SER A 146 -13.96 4.49 19.92
C SER A 146 -12.51 4.55 20.41
N ALA A 147 -11.71 3.53 20.12
CA ALA A 147 -10.29 3.50 20.48
C ALA A 147 -9.49 4.58 19.75
N LEU A 148 -9.81 4.85 18.47
CA LEU A 148 -9.18 5.91 17.69
C LEU A 148 -9.52 7.30 18.24
N GLN A 149 -10.80 7.56 18.57
CA GLN A 149 -11.24 8.82 19.19
C GLN A 149 -10.63 9.04 20.57
N LYS A 150 -10.44 7.98 21.36
CA LYS A 150 -9.79 8.07 22.66
C LYS A 150 -8.31 8.46 22.54
N LEU A 151 -7.63 7.94 21.51
CA LEU A 151 -6.22 8.25 21.24
C LEU A 151 -6.04 9.63 20.60
N PHE A 152 -7.02 10.07 19.80
CA PHE A 152 -7.02 11.33 19.07
C PHE A 152 -8.39 12.01 19.23
N PRO A 153 -8.64 12.76 20.35
CA PRO A 153 -9.95 13.32 20.66
C PRO A 153 -10.52 14.26 19.60
N ASP A 154 -9.66 15.01 18.91
CA ASP A 154 -10.04 16.00 17.90
C ASP A 154 -9.99 15.45 16.46
N CYS A 155 -9.97 14.12 16.29
CA CYS A 155 -9.88 13.53 14.97
C CYS A 155 -11.21 13.59 14.21
N ALA A 156 -11.11 13.80 12.89
CA ALA A 156 -12.18 13.50 11.95
C ALA A 156 -11.90 12.13 11.30
N ILE A 157 -12.92 11.27 11.19
CA ILE A 157 -12.79 9.92 10.63
C ILE A 157 -13.66 9.81 9.38
N TYR A 158 -13.06 9.42 8.27
CA TYR A 158 -13.70 9.16 7.00
C TYR A 158 -13.53 7.69 6.60
N ASP A 159 -14.62 7.02 6.27
CA ASP A 159 -14.60 5.61 5.82
C ASP A 159 -14.34 5.54 4.31
N ARG A 160 -13.38 4.74 3.91
CA ARG A 160 -13.05 4.38 2.52
C ARG A 160 -13.05 2.86 2.34
N SER A 161 -14.03 2.19 2.95
CA SER A 161 -14.27 0.75 2.79
C SER A 161 -15.05 0.44 1.49
N ASP A 162 -14.92 1.29 0.47
CA ASP A 162 -15.54 1.20 -0.86
C ASP A 162 -14.73 0.31 -1.84
N VAL A 163 -14.01 -0.68 -1.33
CA VAL A 163 -13.09 -1.51 -2.10
C VAL A 163 -13.62 -2.94 -2.33
N ALA A 164 -13.33 -3.48 -3.52
CA ALA A 164 -13.88 -4.75 -4.01
C ALA A 164 -13.58 -5.98 -3.12
N VAL A 165 -12.53 -5.94 -2.31
CA VAL A 165 -12.18 -7.04 -1.39
C VAL A 165 -13.29 -7.32 -0.37
N ARG A 166 -14.07 -6.30 0.02
CA ARG A 166 -15.19 -6.46 0.95
C ARG A 166 -16.26 -7.41 0.44
N LYS A 167 -16.54 -7.41 -0.86
CA LYS A 167 -17.49 -8.36 -1.46
C LYS A 167 -17.07 -9.82 -1.26
N LYS A 168 -15.76 -10.11 -1.24
CA LYS A 168 -15.21 -11.45 -0.96
C LYS A 168 -15.36 -11.86 0.51
N GLU A 169 -15.57 -10.89 1.40
CA GLU A 169 -15.87 -11.10 2.83
C GLU A 169 -17.38 -11.15 3.12
N GLY A 170 -18.22 -10.95 2.11
CA GLY A 170 -19.67 -10.85 2.26
C GLY A 170 -20.13 -9.55 2.93
N LEU A 171 -19.36 -8.47 2.74
CA LEU A 171 -19.61 -7.15 3.31
C LEU A 171 -20.06 -6.15 2.23
N GLU A 172 -20.99 -5.26 2.61
CA GLU A 172 -21.39 -4.13 1.78
C GLU A 172 -20.25 -3.08 1.71
N LEU A 173 -20.22 -2.33 0.60
CA LEU A 173 -19.31 -1.20 0.46
C LEU A 173 -19.76 -0.06 1.38
N ALA A 174 -18.78 0.65 1.98
CA ALA A 174 -19.03 1.78 2.86
C ALA A 174 -18.08 2.93 2.52
N GLN A 175 -18.63 4.15 2.44
CA GLN A 175 -17.87 5.38 2.22
C GLN A 175 -18.61 6.55 2.86
N GLY A 176 -17.85 7.48 3.45
CA GLY A 176 -18.41 8.72 4.00
C GLY A 176 -17.84 9.11 5.36
N PRO A 177 -18.27 10.26 5.89
CA PRO A 177 -17.86 10.73 7.21
C PRO A 177 -18.43 9.81 8.30
N VAL A 178 -17.61 9.50 9.29
CA VAL A 178 -17.98 8.69 10.45
C VAL A 178 -17.96 9.51 11.73
N VAL A 179 -16.94 10.38 11.88
CA VAL A 179 -16.75 11.26 13.03
C VAL A 179 -16.22 12.60 12.54
N GLY A 180 -16.70 13.69 13.14
CA GLY A 180 -16.21 15.03 12.87
C GLY A 180 -16.67 15.59 11.52
N GLU A 181 -15.88 16.51 10.99
CA GLU A 181 -16.18 17.21 9.75
C GLU A 181 -15.78 16.42 8.49
N LEU A 182 -16.36 16.81 7.36
CA LEU A 182 -15.93 16.31 6.05
C LEU A 182 -14.53 16.84 5.73
N PRO A 183 -13.64 15.99 5.17
CA PRO A 183 -12.37 16.46 4.66
C PRO A 183 -12.60 17.48 3.52
N PRO A 184 -11.73 18.49 3.36
CA PRO A 184 -11.79 19.38 2.21
C PRO A 184 -11.56 18.61 0.91
N ALA A 185 -11.97 19.18 -0.22
CA ALA A 185 -11.77 18.57 -1.54
C ALA A 185 -10.30 18.23 -1.80
N LEU A 186 -9.39 19.08 -1.37
CA LEU A 186 -7.95 18.84 -1.37
C LEU A 186 -7.38 19.22 -0.01
N LEU A 187 -6.79 18.27 0.69
CA LEU A 187 -6.16 18.46 1.99
C LEU A 187 -4.64 18.62 1.81
N PRO A 188 -4.03 19.71 2.31
CA PRO A 188 -2.58 19.83 2.30
C PRO A 188 -1.94 18.90 3.34
N ILE A 189 -0.90 18.17 2.94
CA ILE A 189 -0.06 17.34 3.79
C ILE A 189 1.41 17.69 3.62
N THR A 190 2.24 17.29 4.59
CA THR A 190 3.69 17.49 4.57
C THR A 190 4.42 16.14 4.56
N GLU A 191 5.37 15.99 3.63
CA GLU A 191 6.19 14.80 3.46
C GLU A 191 7.62 15.19 3.10
N HIS A 192 8.59 14.98 4.00
CA HIS A 192 10.02 15.31 3.77
C HIS A 192 10.25 16.73 3.23
N GLY A 193 9.53 17.70 3.79
CA GLY A 193 9.56 19.12 3.39
C GLY A 193 8.76 19.44 2.13
N MET A 194 8.14 18.46 1.46
CA MET A 194 7.18 18.70 0.37
C MET A 194 5.79 18.98 0.96
N LYS A 195 5.08 19.93 0.37
CA LYS A 195 3.64 20.09 0.56
C LYS A 195 2.92 19.42 -0.59
N LEU A 196 1.94 18.59 -0.26
CA LEU A 196 1.17 17.84 -1.25
C LEU A 196 -0.32 17.95 -0.96
N LEU A 197 -1.13 18.11 -1.99
CA LEU A 197 -2.58 18.11 -1.92
C LEU A 197 -3.10 16.69 -2.12
N VAL A 198 -3.93 16.21 -1.22
CA VAL A 198 -4.53 14.87 -1.28
C VAL A 198 -6.05 14.94 -1.26
N ASP A 199 -6.67 14.08 -2.04
CA ASP A 199 -8.13 13.92 -2.10
C ASP A 199 -8.54 12.67 -1.33
N ILE A 200 -8.99 12.85 -0.08
CA ILE A 200 -9.45 11.75 0.77
C ILE A 200 -10.75 11.14 0.24
N GLN A 201 -11.63 11.95 -0.34
CA GLN A 201 -12.98 11.53 -0.73
C GLN A 201 -12.99 10.73 -2.03
N GLY A 202 -12.30 11.20 -3.07
CA GLY A 202 -12.32 10.64 -4.43
C GLY A 202 -10.99 10.08 -4.91
N GLY A 203 -9.88 10.37 -4.22
CA GLY A 203 -8.55 9.97 -4.62
C GLY A 203 -8.29 8.46 -4.53
N HIS A 204 -7.21 8.02 -5.12
CA HIS A 204 -6.80 6.61 -5.12
C HIS A 204 -6.50 6.11 -3.70
N LYS A 205 -6.72 4.82 -3.44
CA LYS A 205 -6.55 4.19 -2.12
C LYS A 205 -7.36 4.94 -1.05
N THR A 206 -6.66 5.50 -0.08
CA THR A 206 -7.21 6.30 1.02
C THR A 206 -7.10 7.82 0.77
N GLY A 207 -6.66 8.20 -0.45
CA GLY A 207 -6.43 9.58 -0.87
C GLY A 207 -5.05 9.80 -1.48
N TYR A 208 -4.03 9.05 -1.04
CA TYR A 208 -2.66 9.17 -1.50
C TYR A 208 -1.86 7.87 -1.34
N TYR A 209 -0.68 7.83 -1.98
CA TYR A 209 0.26 6.69 -1.92
C TYR A 209 1.36 6.93 -0.88
N LEU A 210 1.02 6.83 0.40
CA LEU A 210 1.96 7.01 1.52
C LEU A 210 3.11 5.99 1.50
N ASP A 211 2.87 4.80 0.95
CA ASP A 211 3.83 3.71 0.85
C ASP A 211 5.05 4.01 -0.05
N GLN A 212 4.93 4.97 -0.98
CA GLN A 212 6.01 5.39 -1.90
C GLN A 212 6.83 6.58 -1.37
N ARG A 213 6.58 7.06 -0.17
CA ARG A 213 7.23 8.23 0.41
C ARG A 213 8.76 8.16 0.35
N ASP A 214 9.34 7.06 0.80
CA ASP A 214 10.80 6.89 0.86
C ASP A 214 11.39 6.79 -0.56
N SER A 215 10.66 6.22 -1.52
CA SER A 215 11.06 6.19 -2.93
C SER A 215 11.03 7.57 -3.57
N ARG A 216 10.03 8.40 -3.23
CA ARG A 216 9.99 9.81 -3.67
C ARG A 216 11.18 10.59 -3.13
N LEU A 217 11.51 10.45 -1.85
CA LEU A 217 12.68 11.08 -1.27
C LEU A 217 13.98 10.63 -1.95
N ALA A 218 14.12 9.32 -2.18
CA ALA A 218 15.28 8.71 -2.83
C ALA A 218 15.53 9.25 -4.25
N THR A 219 14.46 9.63 -4.97
CA THR A 219 14.54 10.19 -6.32
C THR A 219 15.45 11.42 -6.37
N ARG A 220 15.46 12.26 -5.32
CA ARG A 220 16.29 13.48 -5.24
C ARG A 220 17.79 13.21 -5.46
N ARG A 221 18.27 12.00 -5.17
CA ARG A 221 19.67 11.59 -5.31
C ARG A 221 20.13 11.45 -6.78
N TYR A 222 19.18 11.30 -7.71
CA TYR A 222 19.46 10.95 -9.10
C TYR A 222 19.16 12.05 -10.10
N VAL A 223 18.54 13.17 -9.69
CA VAL A 223 17.87 14.11 -10.61
C VAL A 223 18.56 15.46 -10.80
N ALA A 224 19.60 15.79 -10.02
CA ALA A 224 20.25 17.11 -10.10
C ALA A 224 20.74 17.41 -11.53
N ASP A 225 20.26 18.52 -12.11
CA ASP A 225 20.52 18.98 -13.49
C ASP A 225 20.13 17.94 -14.58
N LYS A 226 19.14 17.10 -14.31
CA LYS A 226 18.67 16.04 -15.20
C LYS A 226 17.32 16.36 -15.84
N ARG A 227 17.09 15.81 -17.05
CA ARG A 227 15.78 15.73 -17.69
C ARG A 227 15.07 14.46 -17.21
N VAL A 228 13.92 14.63 -16.54
CA VAL A 228 13.18 13.57 -15.86
C VAL A 228 11.88 13.29 -16.59
N LEU A 229 11.54 11.99 -16.77
CA LEU A 229 10.21 11.54 -17.19
C LEU A 229 9.54 10.80 -16.02
N ASN A 230 8.39 11.28 -15.60
CA ASN A 230 7.59 10.69 -14.52
C ASN A 230 6.33 10.05 -15.09
N CYS A 231 6.35 8.72 -15.24
CA CYS A 231 5.27 7.93 -15.83
C CYS A 231 4.28 7.46 -14.76
N PHE A 232 2.97 7.47 -15.10
CA PHE A 232 1.88 7.17 -14.16
C PHE A 232 1.91 8.13 -12.98
N SER A 233 2.03 9.42 -13.30
CA SER A 233 2.46 10.43 -12.33
C SER A 233 1.45 10.70 -11.22
N TYR A 234 0.17 10.32 -11.40
CA TYR A 234 -0.91 10.65 -10.48
C TYR A 234 -0.86 12.16 -10.14
N THR A 235 -0.91 12.54 -8.85
CA THR A 235 -0.85 13.93 -8.39
C THR A 235 0.58 14.49 -8.29
N GLY A 236 1.56 13.90 -8.97
CA GLY A 236 2.88 14.46 -9.20
C GLY A 236 3.87 14.41 -8.04
N GLY A 237 3.68 13.56 -7.02
CA GLY A 237 4.57 13.51 -5.87
C GLY A 237 6.03 13.24 -6.23
N PHE A 238 6.33 12.37 -7.21
CA PHE A 238 7.67 12.16 -7.74
C PHE A 238 8.20 13.39 -8.49
N ALA A 239 7.33 14.12 -9.20
CA ALA A 239 7.74 15.33 -9.93
C ALA A 239 8.13 16.46 -8.97
N VAL A 240 7.34 16.70 -7.91
CA VAL A 240 7.70 17.67 -6.86
C VAL A 240 9.02 17.27 -6.23
N SER A 241 9.23 16.00 -5.90
CA SER A 241 10.48 15.52 -5.34
C SER A 241 11.66 15.71 -6.31
N ALA A 242 11.47 15.48 -7.61
CA ALA A 242 12.50 15.71 -8.63
C ALA A 242 12.86 17.19 -8.76
N LEU A 243 11.88 18.10 -8.76
CA LEU A 243 12.11 19.54 -8.78
C LEU A 243 12.87 20.01 -7.55
N MET A 244 12.47 19.55 -6.34
CA MET A 244 13.20 19.82 -5.11
C MET A 244 14.63 19.24 -5.09
N GLY A 245 14.86 18.16 -5.83
CA GLY A 245 16.17 17.58 -6.07
C GLY A 245 17.01 18.32 -7.13
N GLY A 246 16.48 19.43 -7.67
CA GLY A 246 17.20 20.29 -8.62
C GLY A 246 17.21 19.75 -10.05
N CYS A 247 16.19 19.01 -10.49
CA CYS A 247 16.13 18.58 -11.89
C CYS A 247 16.01 19.79 -12.85
N ARG A 248 16.56 19.63 -14.06
CA ARG A 248 16.48 20.65 -15.09
C ARG A 248 15.06 20.79 -15.63
N GLN A 249 14.39 19.67 -15.84
CA GLN A 249 13.00 19.59 -16.32
C GLN A 249 12.40 18.26 -15.90
N VAL A 250 11.11 18.25 -15.59
CA VAL A 250 10.31 17.03 -15.38
C VAL A 250 9.06 17.05 -16.26
N THR A 251 8.84 15.96 -17.01
CA THR A 251 7.59 15.70 -17.75
C THR A 251 6.79 14.65 -16.99
N SER A 252 5.61 15.02 -16.49
CA SER A 252 4.67 14.13 -15.79
C SER A 252 3.60 13.65 -16.74
N VAL A 253 3.39 12.33 -16.80
CA VAL A 253 2.43 11.68 -17.71
C VAL A 253 1.40 10.89 -16.91
N ASP A 254 0.12 11.19 -17.14
CA ASP A 254 -1.02 10.43 -16.61
C ASP A 254 -2.20 10.49 -17.58
N THR A 255 -3.14 9.56 -17.44
CA THR A 255 -4.39 9.56 -18.22
C THR A 255 -5.46 10.48 -17.63
N SER A 256 -5.39 10.77 -16.32
CA SER A 256 -6.33 11.64 -15.62
C SER A 256 -5.88 13.10 -15.68
N GLN A 257 -6.71 13.93 -16.30
CA GLN A 257 -6.49 15.39 -16.30
C GLN A 257 -6.60 15.97 -14.89
N GLU A 258 -7.55 15.49 -14.10
CA GLU A 258 -7.78 15.92 -12.73
C GLU A 258 -6.54 15.67 -11.86
N ALA A 259 -5.89 14.52 -12.01
CA ALA A 259 -4.64 14.22 -11.31
C ALA A 259 -3.49 15.14 -11.73
N LEU A 260 -3.38 15.45 -13.04
CA LEU A 260 -2.37 16.37 -13.56
C LEU A 260 -2.63 17.83 -13.11
N ASP A 261 -3.88 18.24 -12.95
CA ASP A 261 -4.23 19.56 -12.43
C ASP A 261 -3.81 19.68 -10.94
N VAL A 262 -4.00 18.64 -10.15
CA VAL A 262 -3.47 18.59 -8.78
C VAL A 262 -1.95 18.52 -8.76
N ALA A 263 -1.31 17.82 -9.70
CA ALA A 263 0.15 17.78 -9.83
C ALA A 263 0.73 19.17 -10.10
N ARG A 264 0.09 19.98 -10.94
CA ARG A 264 0.46 21.38 -11.17
C ARG A 264 0.34 22.21 -9.89
N GLN A 265 -0.79 22.10 -9.16
CA GLN A 265 -0.98 22.79 -7.88
C GLN A 265 0.09 22.35 -6.86
N ASN A 266 0.49 21.07 -6.86
CA ASN A 266 1.55 20.58 -5.99
C ASN A 266 2.92 21.20 -6.29
N VAL A 267 3.22 21.53 -7.55
CA VAL A 267 4.42 22.30 -7.90
C VAL A 267 4.30 23.75 -7.36
N GLU A 268 3.14 24.38 -7.56
CA GLU A 268 2.87 25.77 -7.16
C GLU A 268 2.95 25.99 -5.64
N ILE A 269 2.30 25.13 -4.82
CA ILE A 269 2.28 25.27 -3.36
C ILE A 269 3.66 25.08 -2.70
N ASN A 270 4.59 24.44 -3.43
CA ASN A 270 5.98 24.32 -3.01
C ASN A 270 6.86 25.50 -3.48
N GLY A 271 6.30 26.47 -4.20
CA GLY A 271 7.05 27.60 -4.75
C GLY A 271 8.08 27.21 -5.81
N LEU A 272 7.85 26.06 -6.49
CA LEU A 272 8.76 25.53 -7.50
C LEU A 272 8.46 26.14 -8.88
N ASP A 273 9.47 26.18 -9.73
CA ASP A 273 9.40 26.78 -11.06
C ASP A 273 8.57 25.92 -12.03
N LEU A 274 7.36 26.36 -12.33
CA LEU A 274 6.45 25.70 -13.26
C LEU A 274 7.00 25.60 -14.70
N SER A 275 7.92 26.47 -15.11
CA SER A 275 8.54 26.39 -16.43
C SER A 275 9.41 25.14 -16.61
N LYS A 276 9.79 24.49 -15.50
CA LYS A 276 10.53 23.22 -15.46
C LYS A 276 9.63 21.99 -15.37
N ALA A 277 8.29 22.17 -15.29
CA ALA A 277 7.33 21.09 -15.16
C ALA A 277 6.38 21.05 -16.35
N GLU A 278 6.37 19.94 -17.05
CA GLU A 278 5.42 19.65 -18.13
C GLU A 278 4.42 18.59 -17.67
N PHE A 279 3.15 18.75 -18.07
CA PHE A 279 2.07 17.84 -17.71
C PHE A 279 1.40 17.34 -18.99
N VAL A 280 1.49 16.04 -19.26
CA VAL A 280 1.05 15.41 -20.49
C VAL A 280 -0.07 14.41 -20.17
N ARG A 281 -1.27 14.69 -20.65
CA ARG A 281 -2.37 13.73 -20.59
C ARG A 281 -2.26 12.75 -21.75
N ASP A 282 -1.75 11.54 -21.49
CA ASP A 282 -1.65 10.49 -22.51
C ASP A 282 -1.57 9.11 -21.83
N ASP A 283 -1.75 8.07 -22.62
CA ASP A 283 -1.47 6.68 -22.24
C ASP A 283 0.05 6.44 -22.28
N VAL A 284 0.61 6.05 -21.14
CA VAL A 284 2.06 5.87 -20.98
C VAL A 284 2.61 4.87 -22.02
N PHE A 285 1.92 3.75 -22.26
CA PHE A 285 2.40 2.75 -23.23
C PHE A 285 2.51 3.31 -24.64
N LYS A 286 1.56 4.16 -25.05
CA LYS A 286 1.55 4.81 -26.37
C LYS A 286 2.61 5.91 -26.43
N LEU A 287 2.70 6.72 -25.38
CA LEU A 287 3.62 7.86 -25.34
C LEU A 287 5.09 7.41 -25.34
N LEU A 288 5.45 6.36 -24.59
CA LEU A 288 6.82 5.83 -24.61
C LEU A 288 7.24 5.37 -26.02
N ARG A 289 6.34 4.71 -26.76
CA ARG A 289 6.60 4.33 -28.16
C ARG A 289 6.77 5.55 -29.05
N LYS A 290 5.89 6.54 -28.92
CA LYS A 290 5.99 7.81 -29.65
C LYS A 290 7.31 8.51 -29.38
N TYR A 291 7.73 8.62 -28.12
CA TYR A 291 9.02 9.23 -27.74
C TYR A 291 10.20 8.46 -28.30
N ARG A 292 10.16 7.12 -28.26
CA ARG A 292 11.19 6.29 -28.90
C ARG A 292 11.30 6.57 -30.40
N ASP A 293 10.17 6.59 -31.09
CA ASP A 293 10.14 6.79 -32.55
C ASP A 293 10.57 8.23 -32.95
N GLN A 294 10.38 9.19 -32.06
CA GLN A 294 10.85 10.57 -32.17
C GLN A 294 12.31 10.77 -31.76
N GLY A 295 12.97 9.75 -31.19
CA GLY A 295 14.36 9.86 -30.70
C GLY A 295 14.50 10.65 -29.41
N GLU A 296 13.41 10.86 -28.66
CA GLU A 296 13.46 11.55 -27.36
C GLU A 296 14.34 10.79 -26.37
N LYS A 297 15.04 11.56 -25.52
CA LYS A 297 15.93 11.01 -24.49
C LYS A 297 15.74 11.69 -23.14
N PHE A 298 15.93 10.92 -22.10
CA PHE A 298 15.82 11.34 -20.70
C PHE A 298 17.06 10.86 -19.91
N ASP A 299 17.34 11.54 -18.81
CA ASP A 299 18.43 11.15 -17.93
C ASP A 299 17.93 10.29 -16.76
N VAL A 300 16.68 10.53 -16.31
CA VAL A 300 16.02 9.76 -15.27
C VAL A 300 14.57 9.46 -15.70
N ILE A 301 14.14 8.22 -15.52
CA ILE A 301 12.75 7.83 -15.75
C ILE A 301 12.22 7.20 -14.45
N VAL A 302 11.08 7.70 -13.97
CA VAL A 302 10.29 7.08 -12.90
C VAL A 302 9.15 6.30 -13.54
N MET A 303 9.05 5.01 -13.21
CA MET A 303 8.07 4.08 -13.74
C MET A 303 7.30 3.44 -12.58
N ASP A 304 6.20 4.05 -12.16
CA ASP A 304 5.35 3.58 -11.06
C ASP A 304 3.94 3.20 -11.54
N PRO A 305 3.81 2.11 -12.30
CA PRO A 305 2.56 1.72 -12.91
C PRO A 305 1.53 1.24 -11.89
N PRO A 306 0.22 1.30 -12.22
CA PRO A 306 -0.82 0.69 -11.42
C PRO A 306 -0.62 -0.82 -11.32
N LYS A 307 -1.37 -1.46 -10.43
CA LYS A 307 -1.32 -2.90 -10.23
C LYS A 307 -1.78 -3.66 -11.48
N PHE A 308 -0.87 -4.38 -12.14
CA PHE A 308 -1.18 -5.16 -13.35
C PHE A 308 -1.72 -6.57 -13.08
N VAL A 309 -1.60 -7.09 -11.86
CA VAL A 309 -2.02 -8.45 -11.53
C VAL A 309 -2.77 -8.50 -10.20
N GLU A 310 -3.98 -9.09 -10.24
CA GLU A 310 -4.80 -9.33 -9.05
C GLU A 310 -4.89 -10.81 -8.69
N ASN A 311 -4.72 -11.69 -9.65
CA ASN A 311 -4.80 -13.14 -9.48
C ASN A 311 -3.74 -13.86 -10.30
N LYS A 312 -3.50 -15.14 -9.96
CA LYS A 312 -2.45 -15.94 -10.60
C LYS A 312 -2.61 -16.10 -12.11
N SER A 313 -3.83 -16.13 -12.64
CA SER A 313 -4.07 -16.29 -14.09
C SER A 313 -3.61 -15.07 -14.89
N GLN A 314 -3.57 -13.89 -14.28
CA GLN A 314 -3.12 -12.64 -14.92
C GLN A 314 -1.59 -12.45 -14.86
N LEU A 315 -0.86 -13.26 -14.07
CA LEU A 315 0.56 -13.03 -13.79
C LEU A 315 1.42 -12.97 -15.06
N MET A 316 1.23 -13.90 -15.98
CA MET A 316 2.00 -13.93 -17.24
C MET A 316 1.72 -12.72 -18.15
N GLY A 317 0.47 -12.24 -18.17
CA GLY A 317 0.10 -10.98 -18.86
C GLY A 317 0.78 -9.78 -18.23
N ALA A 318 0.76 -9.69 -16.90
CA ALA A 318 1.44 -8.64 -16.15
C ALA A 318 2.96 -8.64 -16.36
N CYS A 319 3.60 -9.82 -16.38
CA CYS A 319 5.03 -9.93 -16.69
C CYS A 319 5.37 -9.32 -18.06
N ARG A 320 4.55 -9.59 -19.08
CA ARG A 320 4.73 -8.97 -20.40
C ARG A 320 4.56 -7.45 -20.37
N GLY A 321 3.54 -6.94 -19.66
CA GLY A 321 3.33 -5.50 -19.49
C GLY A 321 4.50 -4.82 -18.80
N TYR A 322 4.98 -5.37 -17.68
CA TYR A 322 6.16 -4.84 -17.00
C TYR A 322 7.42 -4.89 -17.87
N LYS A 323 7.64 -5.99 -18.62
CA LYS A 323 8.78 -6.11 -19.54
C LYS A 323 8.73 -5.03 -20.61
N ASP A 324 7.59 -4.82 -21.24
CA ASP A 324 7.39 -3.85 -22.32
C ASP A 324 7.69 -2.41 -21.86
N ILE A 325 7.10 -1.94 -20.74
CA ILE A 325 7.34 -0.57 -20.27
C ILE A 325 8.78 -0.37 -19.79
N ASN A 326 9.40 -1.37 -19.16
CA ASN A 326 10.80 -1.26 -18.72
C ASN A 326 11.76 -1.26 -19.93
N MET A 327 11.52 -2.08 -20.95
CA MET A 327 12.29 -2.07 -22.19
C MET A 327 12.23 -0.70 -22.88
N LEU A 328 11.04 -0.12 -23.04
CA LEU A 328 10.87 1.20 -23.63
C LEU A 328 11.56 2.28 -22.80
N ALA A 329 11.43 2.25 -21.48
CA ALA A 329 12.12 3.19 -20.59
C ALA A 329 13.64 3.09 -20.72
N ILE A 330 14.21 1.88 -20.78
CA ILE A 330 15.65 1.64 -20.96
C ILE A 330 16.11 2.20 -22.34
N GLN A 331 15.32 2.03 -23.41
CA GLN A 331 15.63 2.58 -24.72
C GLN A 331 15.61 4.12 -24.76
N LEU A 332 14.77 4.76 -23.94
CA LEU A 332 14.64 6.21 -23.83
C LEU A 332 15.72 6.86 -22.94
N LEU A 333 16.46 6.09 -22.15
CA LEU A 333 17.49 6.63 -21.27
C LEU A 333 18.80 6.92 -22.01
N ASN A 334 19.40 8.05 -21.71
CA ASN A 334 20.79 8.37 -22.06
C ASN A 334 21.76 7.34 -21.46
N PRO A 335 22.94 7.11 -22.04
CA PRO A 335 23.99 6.34 -21.37
C PRO A 335 24.32 6.91 -19.99
N GLY A 336 24.37 6.07 -18.97
CA GLY A 336 24.52 6.48 -17.57
C GLY A 336 23.24 6.99 -16.91
N GLY A 337 22.12 7.00 -17.62
CA GLY A 337 20.81 7.38 -17.07
C GLY A 337 20.27 6.37 -16.07
N VAL A 338 19.28 6.79 -15.26
CA VAL A 338 18.71 5.99 -14.17
C VAL A 338 17.22 5.72 -14.39
N LEU A 339 16.84 4.46 -14.31
CA LEU A 339 15.45 4.02 -14.25
C LEU A 339 15.07 3.72 -12.80
N LEU A 340 14.06 4.41 -12.27
CA LEU A 340 13.39 4.08 -11.01
C LEU A 340 12.11 3.35 -11.35
N THR A 341 12.06 2.04 -11.14
CA THR A 341 10.91 1.22 -11.56
C THR A 341 10.31 0.43 -10.41
N PHE A 342 8.97 0.35 -10.38
CA PHE A 342 8.21 -0.18 -9.26
C PHE A 342 7.14 -1.19 -9.68
N SER A 343 6.76 -2.04 -8.73
CA SER A 343 5.58 -2.91 -8.80
C SER A 343 4.92 -3.01 -7.43
N CYS A 344 3.63 -2.67 -7.36
CA CYS A 344 2.80 -2.82 -6.16
C CYS A 344 1.99 -4.13 -6.13
N SER A 345 2.29 -5.10 -6.99
CA SER A 345 1.57 -6.37 -7.09
C SER A 345 2.16 -7.42 -6.16
N GLY A 346 1.40 -7.92 -5.18
CA GLY A 346 1.88 -8.95 -4.23
C GLY A 346 2.26 -10.28 -4.89
N LEU A 347 1.65 -10.64 -6.02
CA LEU A 347 2.00 -11.86 -6.79
C LEU A 347 3.28 -11.69 -7.62
N MET A 348 3.74 -10.47 -7.86
CA MET A 348 5.03 -10.17 -8.47
C MET A 348 6.08 -10.20 -7.37
N THR A 349 6.85 -11.29 -7.26
CA THR A 349 7.94 -11.36 -6.29
C THR A 349 9.10 -10.46 -6.70
N THR A 350 9.96 -10.09 -5.76
CA THR A 350 11.14 -9.26 -6.04
C THR A 350 12.06 -9.90 -7.09
N ASP A 351 12.34 -11.19 -6.94
CA ASP A 351 13.19 -11.96 -7.86
C ASP A 351 12.59 -12.02 -9.27
N LEU A 352 11.26 -12.22 -9.37
CA LEU A 352 10.56 -12.22 -10.65
C LEU A 352 10.61 -10.86 -11.31
N PHE A 353 10.41 -9.78 -10.54
CA PHE A 353 10.47 -8.41 -11.06
C PHE A 353 11.88 -8.05 -11.55
N GLN A 354 12.92 -8.42 -10.78
CA GLN A 354 14.32 -8.26 -11.19
C GLN A 354 14.62 -9.01 -12.50
N LYS A 355 14.14 -10.25 -12.64
CA LYS A 355 14.28 -11.03 -13.88
C LYS A 355 13.61 -10.34 -15.06
N ILE A 356 12.41 -9.79 -14.87
CA ILE A 356 11.68 -9.06 -15.93
C ILE A 356 12.46 -7.84 -16.41
N ILE A 357 13.07 -7.08 -15.49
CA ILE A 357 13.92 -5.94 -15.83
C ILE A 357 15.16 -6.39 -16.60
N ALA A 358 15.80 -7.49 -16.19
CA ALA A 358 16.93 -8.07 -16.89
C ALA A 358 16.55 -8.50 -18.33
N ASP A 359 15.41 -9.18 -18.50
CA ASP A 359 14.90 -9.57 -19.82
C ASP A 359 14.54 -8.32 -20.68
N ALA A 360 14.05 -7.24 -20.06
CA ALA A 360 13.78 -5.97 -20.75
C ALA A 360 15.07 -5.26 -21.20
N ALA A 361 16.15 -5.35 -20.42
CA ALA A 361 17.46 -4.80 -20.75
C ALA A 361 18.05 -5.52 -21.96
N ILE A 362 17.96 -6.85 -22.01
CA ILE A 362 18.40 -7.66 -23.16
C ILE A 362 17.65 -7.25 -24.42
N ASP A 363 16.32 -7.15 -24.36
CA ASP A 363 15.50 -6.74 -25.51
C ASP A 363 15.76 -5.28 -25.94
N ALA A 364 16.15 -4.41 -25.01
CA ALA A 364 16.57 -3.04 -25.30
C ALA A 364 17.98 -2.94 -25.88
N GLY A 365 18.77 -4.02 -25.86
CA GLY A 365 20.17 -4.05 -26.29
C GLY A 365 21.09 -3.22 -25.40
N ARG A 366 20.81 -3.11 -24.09
CA ARG A 366 21.54 -2.26 -23.14
C ARG A 366 21.91 -3.05 -21.89
N ASP A 367 23.05 -2.74 -21.32
CA ASP A 367 23.46 -3.24 -20.00
C ASP A 367 22.82 -2.42 -18.89
N VAL A 368 22.37 -3.09 -17.83
CA VAL A 368 21.68 -2.48 -16.69
C VAL A 368 22.28 -2.97 -15.38
N GLN A 369 22.58 -2.06 -14.48
CA GLN A 369 23.06 -2.33 -13.13
C GLN A 369 21.99 -1.96 -12.11
N PHE A 370 21.61 -2.88 -11.23
CA PHE A 370 20.79 -2.57 -10.06
C PHE A 370 21.64 -1.87 -9.00
N ILE A 371 21.35 -0.60 -8.72
CA ILE A 371 22.16 0.22 -7.79
C ILE A 371 21.46 0.44 -6.44
N GLU A 372 20.14 0.28 -6.38
CA GLU A 372 19.38 0.37 -5.14
C GLU A 372 18.10 -0.46 -5.25
N GLN A 373 17.62 -0.98 -4.13
CA GLN A 373 16.34 -1.69 -4.02
C GLN A 373 15.40 -0.92 -3.10
N PHE A 374 14.15 -0.74 -3.53
CA PHE A 374 13.08 -0.06 -2.80
C PHE A 374 12.00 -1.02 -2.31
N ARG A 375 11.34 -0.60 -1.26
CA ARG A 375 10.13 -1.24 -0.71
C ARG A 375 9.20 -0.18 -0.15
N GLN A 376 8.04 -0.60 0.38
CA GLN A 376 7.13 0.32 1.06
C GLN A 376 7.80 1.03 2.24
N ALA A 377 7.38 2.27 2.48
CA ALA A 377 7.90 3.12 3.54
C ALA A 377 7.71 2.49 4.94
N ALA A 378 8.49 2.95 5.91
CA ALA A 378 8.62 2.32 7.22
C ALA A 378 7.32 2.32 8.07
N ASP A 379 6.36 3.20 7.77
CA ASP A 379 5.03 3.20 8.38
C ASP A 379 4.09 2.10 7.82
N HIS A 380 4.54 1.37 6.79
CA HIS A 380 3.92 0.17 6.24
C HIS A 380 4.75 -1.07 6.61
N PRO A 381 4.89 -1.42 7.91
CA PRO A 381 5.73 -2.51 8.34
C PRO A 381 5.21 -3.85 7.82
N VAL A 382 6.13 -4.82 7.74
CA VAL A 382 5.81 -6.22 7.44
C VAL A 382 6.22 -7.05 8.63
N ILE A 383 5.25 -7.65 9.32
CA ILE A 383 5.57 -8.60 10.39
C ILE A 383 6.19 -9.87 9.80
N ALA A 384 7.25 -10.37 10.42
CA ALA A 384 8.04 -11.48 9.89
C ALA A 384 7.23 -12.77 9.62
N THR A 385 6.11 -12.94 10.33
CA THR A 385 5.22 -14.09 10.20
C THR A 385 4.14 -13.93 9.11
N TYR A 386 4.11 -12.77 8.42
CA TYR A 386 3.14 -12.44 7.37
C TYR A 386 3.87 -11.83 6.15
N PRO A 387 4.57 -12.64 5.36
CA PRO A 387 5.35 -12.15 4.21
C PRO A 387 4.48 -11.53 3.10
N GLU A 388 3.20 -11.86 3.03
CA GLU A 388 2.24 -11.26 2.07
C GLU A 388 2.06 -9.74 2.28
N GLY A 389 2.45 -9.22 3.44
CA GLY A 389 2.52 -7.79 3.72
C GLY A 389 3.56 -7.04 2.88
N LEU A 390 4.56 -7.73 2.32
CA LEU A 390 5.53 -7.14 1.40
C LEU A 390 4.97 -7.13 -0.03
N TYR A 391 4.34 -6.04 -0.41
CA TYR A 391 3.69 -5.92 -1.72
C TYR A 391 4.36 -4.93 -2.68
N LEU A 392 5.06 -3.90 -2.17
CA LEU A 392 5.79 -2.92 -2.97
C LEU A 392 7.27 -3.34 -3.11
N LYS A 393 7.75 -3.38 -4.33
CA LYS A 393 9.16 -3.54 -4.69
C LYS A 393 9.52 -2.57 -5.78
N GLY A 394 10.75 -2.10 -5.76
CA GLY A 394 11.29 -1.24 -6.78
C GLY A 394 12.80 -1.35 -6.87
N PHE A 395 13.34 -0.86 -7.96
CA PHE A 395 14.77 -0.79 -8.20
C PHE A 395 15.16 0.56 -8.81
N ALA A 396 16.30 1.09 -8.39
CA ALA A 396 17.05 2.05 -9.17
C ALA A 396 18.04 1.29 -10.05
N CYS A 397 17.95 1.51 -11.34
CA CYS A 397 18.73 0.81 -12.36
C CYS A 397 19.55 1.83 -13.16
N ARG A 398 20.87 1.69 -13.16
CA ARG A 398 21.76 2.47 -14.03
C ARG A 398 21.83 1.79 -15.40
N VAL A 399 21.53 2.52 -16.47
CA VAL A 399 21.55 2.04 -17.85
C VAL A 399 22.85 2.48 -18.52
N MET A 400 23.62 1.54 -19.06
CA MET A 400 24.92 1.80 -19.70
C MET A 400 24.86 1.86 -21.21
#